data_9b0bb1b6c15c9d78ff28d5bb4ba76946
#
_entry.id   9b0bb1b6c15c9d78ff28d5bb4ba76946
#
_cell.length_a   1.000
_cell.length_b   1.000
_cell.length_c   1.000
_cell.angle_alpha   90.00
_cell.angle_beta   90.00
_cell.angle_gamma   90.00
#
_symmetry.space_group_name_H-M   'P 1'
#
loop_
_entity.id
_entity.type
_entity.pdbx_description
1 polymer ?
#
loop_
_entity_poly.entity_id
_entity_poly.type
_entity_poly.pdbx_seq_one_letter_code
_entity_poly.pdbx_strand_id
1 'polypeptide(L)'
;MPSNEEIFKRFVAQGRITKSENTFKIKLFLKKGENSLLIAKHNKEIIPKKGEPEKIYWNYWAITISYYSMLYCAKALILAKGYEVHDHDAAQVALAYLCVPGELEKEDLELLNQSYKLFEDEYVKYFEDAKTESHIARYSAIKTYTERRLSEIHENARKFVAKVSLILEEY
;
A
#
# COMPACT_ATOMS: atom_id res chain seq x y z
N MET A 1 -27.42 -1.73 -4.89
CA MET A 1 -26.15 -1.60 -4.15
C MET A 1 -26.05 -0.19 -3.61
N PRO A 2 -25.52 0.02 -2.37
CA PRO A 2 -25.38 1.36 -1.82
C PRO A 2 -24.40 2.19 -2.68
N SER A 3 -24.64 3.50 -2.78
CA SER A 3 -23.77 4.43 -3.49
C SER A 3 -22.45 4.67 -2.71
N ASN A 4 -21.41 5.17 -3.38
CA ASN A 4 -20.16 5.55 -2.72
C ASN A 4 -20.41 6.57 -1.59
N GLU A 5 -21.35 7.49 -1.79
CA GLU A 5 -21.73 8.47 -0.76
C GLU A 5 -22.34 7.82 0.47
N GLU A 6 -23.26 6.87 0.30
CA GLU A 6 -23.89 6.15 1.42
C GLU A 6 -22.86 5.33 2.21
N ILE A 7 -21.93 4.68 1.50
CA ILE A 7 -20.83 3.92 2.13
C ILE A 7 -19.94 4.89 2.91
N PHE A 8 -19.53 6.00 2.30
CA PHE A 8 -18.70 7.02 2.94
C PHE A 8 -19.34 7.57 4.21
N LYS A 9 -20.63 7.98 4.16
CA LYS A 9 -21.36 8.47 5.33
C LYS A 9 -21.43 7.44 6.46
N ARG A 10 -21.59 6.17 6.12
CA ARG A 10 -21.57 5.08 7.11
C ARG A 10 -20.20 4.96 7.79
N PHE A 11 -19.09 5.07 7.05
CA PHE A 11 -17.74 5.02 7.62
C PHE A 11 -17.43 6.25 8.48
N VAL A 12 -17.96 7.41 8.13
CA VAL A 12 -17.91 8.62 8.97
C VAL A 12 -18.67 8.38 10.28
N ALA A 13 -19.89 7.86 10.21
CA ALA A 13 -20.71 7.54 11.42
C ALA A 13 -20.04 6.51 12.32
N GLN A 14 -19.23 5.60 11.76
CA GLN A 14 -18.44 4.61 12.52
C GLN A 14 -17.12 5.17 13.09
N GLY A 15 -16.77 6.41 12.81
CA GLY A 15 -15.50 7.03 13.21
C GLY A 15 -14.26 6.49 12.47
N ARG A 16 -14.44 5.71 11.40
CA ARG A 16 -13.34 5.18 10.56
C ARG A 16 -12.80 6.24 9.60
N ILE A 17 -13.64 7.22 9.25
CA ILE A 17 -13.29 8.42 8.49
C ILE A 17 -13.68 9.62 9.35
N THR A 18 -12.75 10.52 9.61
CA THR A 18 -12.97 11.70 10.45
C THR A 18 -12.56 12.96 9.71
N LYS A 19 -13.22 14.10 10.00
CA LYS A 19 -12.76 15.39 9.49
C LYS A 19 -11.41 15.76 10.11
N SER A 20 -10.54 16.36 9.32
CA SER A 20 -9.23 16.81 9.77
C SER A 20 -8.81 18.05 9.00
N GLU A 21 -8.35 19.07 9.71
CA GLU A 21 -7.78 20.32 9.14
C GLU A 21 -6.26 20.34 9.25
N ASN A 22 -5.63 19.22 9.57
CA ASN A 22 -4.20 19.14 9.83
C ASN A 22 -3.39 19.06 8.52
N THR A 23 -3.23 20.19 7.85
CA THR A 23 -2.50 20.30 6.58
C THR A 23 -1.02 19.95 6.69
N PHE A 24 -0.40 20.08 7.88
CA PHE A 24 0.99 19.67 8.10
C PHE A 24 1.21 18.18 7.83
N LYS A 25 0.24 17.34 8.19
CA LYS A 25 0.31 15.89 7.96
C LYS A 25 0.31 15.52 6.47
N ILE A 26 -0.20 16.35 5.57
CA ILE A 26 -0.23 16.07 4.13
C ILE A 26 1.20 15.86 3.63
N LYS A 27 2.08 16.85 3.84
CA LYS A 27 3.49 16.76 3.43
C LYS A 27 4.23 15.62 4.13
N LEU A 28 3.92 15.41 5.42
CA LEU A 28 4.53 14.32 6.20
C LEU A 28 4.18 12.95 5.63
N PHE A 29 2.91 12.69 5.33
CA PHE A 29 2.48 11.41 4.77
C PHE A 29 2.96 11.22 3.34
N LEU A 30 2.94 12.27 2.51
CA LEU A 30 3.49 12.19 1.16
C LEU A 30 4.97 11.80 1.19
N LYS A 31 5.78 12.54 1.95
CA LYS A 31 7.21 12.25 2.10
C LYS A 31 7.46 10.85 2.68
N LYS A 32 6.63 10.40 3.61
CA LYS A 32 6.71 9.04 4.16
C LYS A 32 6.41 7.99 3.09
N GLY A 33 5.42 8.22 2.24
CA GLY A 33 5.10 7.33 1.11
C GLY A 33 6.24 7.24 0.11
N GLU A 34 6.78 8.38 -0.33
CA GLU A 34 7.89 8.46 -1.29
C GLU A 34 9.17 7.78 -0.74
N ASN A 35 9.55 8.09 0.50
CA ASN A 35 10.71 7.46 1.12
C ASN A 35 10.52 5.95 1.34
N SER A 36 9.31 5.52 1.70
CA SER A 36 8.99 4.09 1.81
C SER A 36 9.17 3.38 0.47
N LEU A 37 8.78 3.99 -0.64
CA LEU A 37 8.98 3.42 -1.97
C LEU A 37 10.47 3.25 -2.31
N LEU A 38 11.31 4.21 -1.96
CA LEU A 38 12.77 4.10 -2.13
C LEU A 38 13.37 2.98 -1.26
N ILE A 39 12.90 2.83 -0.02
CA ILE A 39 13.33 1.74 0.87
C ILE A 39 12.88 0.38 0.31
N ALA A 40 11.66 0.28 -0.20
CA ALA A 40 11.17 -0.94 -0.84
C ALA A 40 12.02 -1.32 -2.05
N LYS A 41 12.39 -0.34 -2.89
CA LYS A 41 13.30 -0.55 -4.01
C LYS A 41 14.66 -1.09 -3.54
N HIS A 42 15.25 -0.46 -2.52
CA HIS A 42 16.52 -0.92 -1.94
C HIS A 42 16.43 -2.37 -1.47
N ASN A 43 15.41 -2.72 -0.69
CA ASN A 43 15.21 -4.09 -0.21
C ASN A 43 15.01 -5.10 -1.36
N LYS A 44 14.33 -4.68 -2.43
CA LYS A 44 14.15 -5.49 -3.64
C LYS A 44 15.47 -5.77 -4.35
N GLU A 45 16.39 -4.82 -4.37
CA GLU A 45 17.65 -4.88 -5.12
C GLU A 45 18.83 -5.42 -4.29
N ILE A 46 18.70 -5.51 -2.96
CA ILE A 46 19.79 -5.95 -2.08
C ILE A 46 20.26 -7.38 -2.41
N ILE A 47 21.56 -7.58 -2.40
CA ILE A 47 22.21 -8.89 -2.47
C ILE A 47 22.77 -9.17 -1.08
N PRO A 48 22.17 -10.10 -0.30
CA PRO A 48 22.58 -10.36 1.08
C PRO A 48 24.01 -10.86 1.16
N LYS A 49 24.75 -10.37 2.16
CA LYS A 49 26.10 -10.82 2.49
C LYS A 49 26.06 -11.94 3.52
N LYS A 50 27.21 -12.61 3.73
CA LYS A 50 27.35 -13.63 4.79
C LYS A 50 27.00 -13.03 6.15
N GLY A 51 26.06 -13.67 6.87
CA GLY A 51 25.59 -13.23 8.18
C GLY A 51 24.37 -12.29 8.15
N GLU A 52 23.93 -11.86 6.97
CA GLU A 52 22.67 -11.13 6.80
C GLU A 52 21.49 -12.11 6.59
N PRO A 53 20.24 -11.64 6.79
CA PRO A 53 19.05 -12.43 6.47
C PRO A 53 19.04 -12.87 4.99
N GLU A 54 18.49 -14.04 4.71
CA GLU A 54 18.33 -14.53 3.35
C GLU A 54 17.46 -13.59 2.50
N LYS A 55 17.66 -13.60 1.18
CA LYS A 55 16.98 -12.72 0.22
C LYS A 55 15.47 -12.74 0.33
N ILE A 56 14.88 -13.86 0.68
CA ILE A 56 13.42 -13.99 0.82
C ILE A 56 12.86 -13.06 1.90
N TYR A 57 13.57 -12.85 2.99
CA TYR A 57 13.13 -11.93 4.06
C TYR A 57 13.18 -10.46 3.61
N TRP A 58 14.17 -10.08 2.82
CA TRP A 58 14.24 -8.76 2.20
C TRP A 58 13.08 -8.54 1.22
N ASN A 59 12.71 -9.57 0.46
CA ASN A 59 11.58 -9.53 -0.45
C ASN A 59 10.24 -9.35 0.29
N TYR A 60 10.02 -10.03 1.41
CA TYR A 60 8.83 -9.83 2.25
C TYR A 60 8.73 -8.39 2.76
N TRP A 61 9.83 -7.84 3.25
CA TRP A 61 9.85 -6.45 3.68
C TRP A 61 9.61 -5.48 2.52
N ALA A 62 10.15 -5.75 1.34
CA ALA A 62 9.92 -4.94 0.16
C ALA A 62 8.43 -4.94 -0.27
N ILE A 63 7.74 -6.09 -0.20
CA ILE A 63 6.30 -6.20 -0.44
C ILE A 63 5.52 -5.35 0.57
N THR A 64 5.78 -5.53 1.85
CA THR A 64 5.13 -4.80 2.93
C THR A 64 5.31 -3.28 2.78
N ILE A 65 6.54 -2.83 2.57
CA ILE A 65 6.85 -1.41 2.47
C ILE A 65 6.28 -0.80 1.18
N SER A 66 6.24 -1.55 0.06
CA SER A 66 5.59 -1.10 -1.18
C SER A 66 4.11 -0.83 -0.97
N TYR A 67 3.39 -1.72 -0.30
CA TYR A 67 1.99 -1.48 0.04
C TYR A 67 1.80 -0.26 0.95
N TYR A 68 2.59 -0.14 2.01
CA TYR A 68 2.48 1.01 2.93
C TYR A 68 2.86 2.33 2.26
N SER A 69 3.76 2.34 1.26
CA SER A 69 4.06 3.56 0.50
C SER A 69 2.81 4.10 -0.19
N MET A 70 1.99 3.23 -0.78
CA MET A 70 0.71 3.60 -1.40
C MET A 70 -0.28 4.10 -0.34
N LEU A 71 -0.41 3.39 0.78
CA LEU A 71 -1.35 3.77 1.85
C LEU A 71 -1.01 5.14 2.47
N TYR A 72 0.27 5.48 2.64
CA TYR A 72 0.67 6.80 3.12
C TYR A 72 0.34 7.90 2.10
N CYS A 73 0.57 7.67 0.82
CA CYS A 73 0.17 8.61 -0.24
C CYS A 73 -1.35 8.77 -0.31
N ALA A 74 -2.11 7.68 -0.20
CA ALA A 74 -3.57 7.72 -0.10
C ALA A 74 -4.03 8.59 1.08
N LYS A 75 -3.43 8.40 2.26
CA LYS A 75 -3.72 9.23 3.46
C LYS A 75 -3.38 10.69 3.24
N ALA A 76 -2.29 11.02 2.55
CA ALA A 76 -1.95 12.40 2.21
C ALA A 76 -3.03 13.05 1.32
N LEU A 77 -3.48 12.34 0.29
CA LEU A 77 -4.53 12.85 -0.62
C LEU A 77 -5.87 13.01 0.10
N ILE A 78 -6.27 12.06 0.94
CA ILE A 78 -7.51 12.15 1.73
C ILE A 78 -7.45 13.34 2.70
N LEU A 79 -6.30 13.59 3.32
CA LEU A 79 -6.09 14.76 4.17
C LEU A 79 -6.21 16.08 3.40
N ALA A 80 -5.72 16.14 2.16
CA ALA A 80 -5.92 17.31 1.29
C ALA A 80 -7.39 17.60 1.00
N LYS A 81 -8.25 16.57 1.11
CA LYS A 81 -9.73 16.70 1.03
C LYS A 81 -10.40 16.99 2.37
N GLY A 82 -9.65 17.21 3.44
CA GLY A 82 -10.17 17.56 4.77
C GLY A 82 -10.63 16.37 5.61
N TYR A 83 -10.13 15.15 5.32
CA TYR A 83 -10.47 13.95 6.06
C TYR A 83 -9.24 13.14 6.47
N GLU A 84 -9.37 12.33 7.52
CA GLU A 84 -8.36 11.39 7.99
C GLU A 84 -8.97 10.00 8.10
N VAL A 85 -8.18 8.96 7.80
CA VAL A 85 -8.60 7.56 7.80
C VAL A 85 -7.66 6.70 8.62
N HIS A 86 -8.22 5.66 9.25
CA HIS A 86 -7.48 4.83 10.20
C HIS A 86 -7.09 3.45 9.65
N ASP A 87 -7.80 2.96 8.64
CA ASP A 87 -7.59 1.63 8.07
C ASP A 87 -7.66 1.64 6.54
N HIS A 88 -7.32 0.50 5.93
CA HIS A 88 -7.29 0.32 4.48
C HIS A 88 -8.66 0.49 3.83
N ASP A 89 -9.71 -0.14 4.37
CA ASP A 89 -11.06 -0.04 3.79
C ASP A 89 -11.57 1.40 3.82
N ALA A 90 -11.29 2.12 4.93
CA ALA A 90 -11.63 3.53 5.05
C ALA A 90 -10.89 4.39 4.01
N ALA A 91 -9.61 4.07 3.72
CA ALA A 91 -8.87 4.74 2.67
C ALA A 91 -9.47 4.49 1.29
N GLN A 92 -9.83 3.24 0.96
CA GLN A 92 -10.50 2.89 -0.29
C GLN A 92 -11.83 3.63 -0.47
N VAL A 93 -12.67 3.60 0.57
CA VAL A 93 -13.99 4.28 0.56
C VAL A 93 -13.83 5.80 0.42
N ALA A 94 -12.89 6.39 1.15
CA ALA A 94 -12.64 7.82 1.08
C ALA A 94 -12.14 8.27 -0.30
N LEU A 95 -11.17 7.56 -0.89
CA LEU A 95 -10.68 7.86 -2.23
C LEU A 95 -11.78 7.71 -3.28
N ALA A 96 -12.57 6.62 -3.21
CA ALA A 96 -13.66 6.38 -4.15
C ALA A 96 -14.72 7.48 -4.16
N TYR A 97 -14.97 8.10 -3.01
CA TYR A 97 -15.98 9.16 -2.89
C TYR A 97 -15.39 10.56 -3.15
N LEU A 98 -14.20 10.85 -2.62
CA LEU A 98 -13.62 12.19 -2.62
C LEU A 98 -12.81 12.52 -3.88
N CYS A 99 -12.22 11.51 -4.51
CA CYS A 99 -11.21 11.69 -5.56
C CYS A 99 -11.59 11.07 -6.91
N VAL A 100 -12.58 10.17 -6.97
CA VAL A 100 -12.98 9.47 -8.20
C VAL A 100 -14.44 9.81 -8.56
N PRO A 101 -14.74 10.18 -9.82
CA PRO A 101 -13.79 10.62 -10.85
C PRO A 101 -13.31 12.05 -10.57
N GLY A 102 -12.07 12.33 -10.81
CA GLY A 102 -11.52 13.67 -10.60
C GLY A 102 -10.01 13.61 -10.65
N GLU A 103 -9.33 13.62 -9.50
CA GLU A 103 -7.88 13.50 -9.43
C GLU A 103 -7.42 12.07 -9.70
N LEU A 104 -8.21 11.07 -9.29
CA LEU A 104 -7.94 9.65 -9.50
C LEU A 104 -8.96 9.02 -10.45
N GLU A 105 -8.51 8.03 -11.20
CA GLU A 105 -9.34 7.14 -11.98
C GLU A 105 -9.66 5.85 -11.18
N LYS A 106 -10.62 5.05 -11.69
CA LYS A 106 -10.96 3.76 -11.06
C LYS A 106 -9.76 2.80 -11.04
N GLU A 107 -8.94 2.86 -12.08
CA GLU A 107 -7.73 2.07 -12.25
C GLU A 107 -6.69 2.37 -11.15
N ASP A 108 -6.59 3.61 -10.70
CA ASP A 108 -5.70 4.00 -9.60
C ASP A 108 -6.15 3.37 -8.27
N LEU A 109 -7.47 3.34 -8.01
CA LEU A 109 -8.02 2.62 -6.85
C LEU A 109 -7.79 1.12 -6.94
N GLU A 110 -7.90 0.55 -8.14
CA GLU A 110 -7.66 -0.87 -8.35
C GLU A 110 -6.19 -1.24 -8.05
N LEU A 111 -5.21 -0.39 -8.39
CA LEU A 111 -3.82 -0.60 -8.01
C LEU A 111 -3.65 -0.73 -6.49
N LEU A 112 -4.28 0.15 -5.71
CA LEU A 112 -4.22 0.10 -4.25
C LEU A 112 -4.89 -1.16 -3.69
N ASN A 113 -6.05 -1.53 -4.23
CA ASN A 113 -6.80 -2.71 -3.79
C ASN A 113 -6.08 -4.02 -4.11
N GLN A 114 -5.53 -4.16 -5.33
CA GLN A 114 -4.72 -5.31 -5.73
C GLN A 114 -3.47 -5.45 -4.86
N SER A 115 -2.80 -4.34 -4.58
CA SER A 115 -1.62 -4.32 -3.73
C SER A 115 -1.93 -4.72 -2.28
N TYR A 116 -3.10 -4.34 -1.77
CA TYR A 116 -3.56 -4.81 -0.46
C TYR A 116 -3.79 -6.33 -0.43
N LYS A 117 -4.45 -6.87 -1.44
CA LYS A 117 -4.65 -8.33 -1.57
C LYS A 117 -3.32 -9.07 -1.66
N LEU A 118 -2.39 -8.58 -2.47
CA LEU A 118 -1.05 -9.16 -2.57
C LEU A 118 -0.31 -9.13 -1.22
N PHE A 119 -0.40 -8.04 -0.50
CA PHE A 119 0.18 -7.90 0.84
C PHE A 119 -0.46 -8.88 1.85
N GLU A 120 -1.78 -9.00 1.89
CA GLU A 120 -2.47 -9.93 2.79
C GLU A 120 -2.13 -11.39 2.46
N ASP A 121 -2.14 -11.77 1.19
CA ASP A 121 -1.80 -13.13 0.76
C ASP A 121 -0.38 -13.54 1.17
N GLU A 122 0.61 -12.66 0.99
CA GLU A 122 1.99 -12.94 1.40
C GLU A 122 2.13 -13.04 2.91
N TYR A 123 1.44 -12.18 3.65
CA TYR A 123 1.45 -12.21 5.11
C TYR A 123 0.87 -13.52 5.66
N VAL A 124 -0.25 -13.97 5.14
CA VAL A 124 -0.89 -15.25 5.54
C VAL A 124 0.01 -16.43 5.19
N LYS A 125 0.56 -16.48 3.97
CA LYS A 125 1.48 -17.54 3.54
C LYS A 125 2.73 -17.63 4.39
N TYR A 126 3.32 -16.51 4.75
CA TYR A 126 4.48 -16.48 5.63
C TYR A 126 4.22 -17.22 6.96
N PHE A 127 3.05 -17.02 7.56
CA PHE A 127 2.66 -17.72 8.79
C PHE A 127 2.31 -19.20 8.58
N GLU A 128 1.69 -19.54 7.45
CA GLU A 128 1.37 -20.93 7.12
C GLU A 128 2.65 -21.74 6.83
N ASP A 129 3.59 -21.17 6.09
CA ASP A 129 4.85 -21.81 5.74
C ASP A 129 5.77 -22.00 6.94
N ALA A 130 5.75 -21.07 7.91
CA ALA A 130 6.48 -21.19 9.17
C ALA A 130 6.00 -22.36 10.03
N LYS A 131 4.79 -22.87 9.81
CA LYS A 131 4.21 -24.01 10.54
C LYS A 131 4.50 -25.38 9.90
N THR A 132 5.00 -25.42 8.66
CA THR A 132 5.22 -26.67 7.91
C THR A 132 6.67 -26.94 7.60
N GLU A 133 7.26 -27.98 8.24
CA GLU A 133 8.69 -28.35 8.21
C GLU A 133 9.18 -29.09 6.95
N SER A 134 8.57 -29.02 5.78
CA SER A 134 9.04 -29.75 4.58
C SER A 134 9.66 -28.84 3.51
N HIS A 135 10.99 -28.92 3.35
CA HIS A 135 11.81 -27.76 3.10
C HIS A 135 12.28 -27.42 1.67
N ILE A 136 12.61 -28.32 0.77
CA ILE A 136 13.45 -27.93 -0.38
C ILE A 136 12.67 -27.59 -1.65
N ALA A 137 11.69 -28.40 -2.05
CA ALA A 137 10.91 -28.18 -3.26
C ALA A 137 9.93 -27.01 -3.11
N ARG A 138 9.41 -26.80 -1.91
CA ARG A 138 8.54 -25.65 -1.58
C ARG A 138 9.30 -24.33 -1.58
N TYR A 139 10.54 -24.31 -1.08
CA TYR A 139 11.35 -23.08 -0.98
C TYR A 139 11.59 -22.42 -2.34
N SER A 140 11.94 -23.19 -3.39
CA SER A 140 12.15 -22.61 -4.73
C SER A 140 10.86 -22.11 -5.37
N ALA A 141 9.73 -22.81 -5.18
CA ALA A 141 8.43 -22.36 -5.66
C ALA A 141 7.95 -21.09 -4.95
N ILE A 142 8.11 -21.04 -3.62
CA ILE A 142 7.81 -19.87 -2.79
C ILE A 142 8.68 -18.69 -3.20
N LYS A 143 9.97 -18.90 -3.42
CA LYS A 143 10.90 -17.84 -3.86
C LYS A 143 10.45 -17.21 -5.17
N THR A 144 10.16 -18.02 -6.19
CA THR A 144 9.73 -17.52 -7.51
C THR A 144 8.39 -16.79 -7.42
N TYR A 145 7.45 -17.31 -6.64
CA TYR A 145 6.17 -16.69 -6.41
C TYR A 145 6.30 -15.33 -5.71
N THR A 146 7.13 -15.25 -4.66
CA THR A 146 7.38 -14.03 -3.91
C THR A 146 8.07 -12.96 -4.77
N GLU A 147 9.03 -13.33 -5.62
CA GLU A 147 9.70 -12.42 -6.55
C GLU A 147 8.72 -11.82 -7.57
N ARG A 148 7.81 -12.64 -8.11
CA ARG A 148 6.77 -12.16 -9.03
C ARG A 148 5.82 -11.19 -8.33
N ARG A 149 5.34 -11.51 -7.14
CA ARG A 149 4.47 -10.66 -6.33
C ARG A 149 5.13 -9.35 -5.95
N LEU A 150 6.39 -9.41 -5.55
CA LEU A 150 7.18 -8.22 -5.24
C LEU A 150 7.29 -7.30 -6.46
N SER A 151 7.55 -7.84 -7.64
CA SER A 151 7.65 -7.04 -8.87
C SER A 151 6.32 -6.36 -9.20
N GLU A 152 5.21 -7.07 -9.05
CA GLU A 152 3.87 -6.54 -9.30
C GLU A 152 3.50 -5.43 -8.29
N ILE A 153 3.62 -5.68 -6.99
CA ILE A 153 3.26 -4.70 -5.96
C ILE A 153 4.16 -3.47 -6.00
N HIS A 154 5.44 -3.65 -6.29
CA HIS A 154 6.38 -2.52 -6.39
C HIS A 154 6.05 -1.63 -7.59
N GLU A 155 5.71 -2.21 -8.74
CA GLU A 155 5.29 -1.44 -9.92
C GLU A 155 3.95 -0.71 -9.69
N ASN A 156 2.99 -1.36 -9.04
CA ASN A 156 1.74 -0.72 -8.64
C ASN A 156 2.00 0.46 -7.70
N ALA A 157 2.87 0.28 -6.71
CA ALA A 157 3.26 1.33 -5.78
C ALA A 157 3.95 2.50 -6.49
N ARG A 158 4.86 2.22 -7.42
CA ARG A 158 5.54 3.25 -8.21
C ARG A 158 4.55 4.12 -8.99
N LYS A 159 3.58 3.50 -9.67
CA LYS A 159 2.55 4.21 -10.44
C LYS A 159 1.65 5.06 -9.53
N PHE A 160 1.15 4.47 -8.46
CA PHE A 160 0.23 5.14 -7.54
C PHE A 160 0.90 6.31 -6.80
N VAL A 161 2.10 6.11 -6.27
CA VAL A 161 2.87 7.16 -5.57
C VAL A 161 3.16 8.32 -6.53
N ALA A 162 3.64 8.04 -7.74
CA ALA A 162 3.91 9.08 -8.74
C ALA A 162 2.65 9.88 -9.09
N LYS A 163 1.51 9.23 -9.26
CA LYS A 163 0.23 9.89 -9.54
C LYS A 163 -0.18 10.82 -8.41
N VAL A 164 -0.15 10.34 -7.16
CA VAL A 164 -0.53 11.13 -5.99
C VAL A 164 0.44 12.28 -5.74
N SER A 165 1.75 12.06 -5.92
CA SER A 165 2.75 13.12 -5.79
C SER A 165 2.46 14.28 -6.76
N LEU A 166 2.17 13.99 -8.03
CA LEU A 166 1.79 15.01 -9.01
C LEU A 166 0.51 15.78 -8.62
N ILE A 167 -0.51 15.07 -8.14
CA ILE A 167 -1.74 15.71 -7.68
C ILE A 167 -1.46 16.68 -6.53
N LEU A 168 -0.63 16.27 -5.57
CA LEU A 168 -0.34 17.05 -4.37
C LEU A 168 0.68 18.19 -4.57
N GLU A 169 1.36 18.27 -5.72
CA GLU A 169 2.16 19.44 -6.10
C GLU A 169 1.29 20.69 -6.31
N GLU A 170 0.00 20.51 -6.61
CA GLU A 170 -0.97 21.59 -6.81
C GLU A 170 -1.63 22.10 -5.52
N TYR A 171 -1.37 21.44 -4.37
CA TYR A 171 -1.89 21.80 -3.04
C TYR A 171 -0.81 22.48 -2.18
#